data_eff4051c4f4967cba6979ef8969f40ca
#
_entry.id   eff4051c4f4967cba6979ef8969f40ca
#
_cell.length_a   1.000
_cell.length_b   1.000
_cell.length_c   1.000
_cell.angle_alpha   90.00
_cell.angle_beta   90.00
_cell.angle_gamma   90.00
#
_symmetry.space_group_name_H-M   'P 1'
#
loop_
_entity.id
_entity.type
_entity.pdbx_description
1 polymer ?
#
loop_
_entity_poly.entity_id
_entity_poly.type
_entity_poly.pdbx_seq_one_letter_code
_entity_poly.pdbx_strand_id
1 'polypeptide(L)'
;MECECMPTDPKGRSQPGYKRHMFVCGHERPEGAARPSCAHRGSLELMQAIKRAAKEAGLDSIRVQKSGCLDFCEFGTTAVIYPEGVWYTIKDEEAVAAMVQHLATGNGAEQYEMTIAQKED
;
A
#
# COMPACT_ATOMS: atom_id res chain seq x y z
N MET A 1 29.99 -24.94 3.43
CA MET A 1 29.04 -25.87 3.00
C MET A 1 27.66 -25.24 2.86
N GLU A 2 27.15 -25.29 1.72
CA GLU A 2 25.88 -24.69 1.49
C GLU A 2 24.78 -25.52 2.02
N CYS A 3 23.75 -24.88 2.45
CA CYS A 3 22.56 -25.54 2.90
C CYS A 3 21.78 -26.04 1.71
N GLU A 4 21.64 -27.36 1.64
CA GLU A 4 20.83 -27.93 0.58
C GLU A 4 19.37 -27.68 0.79
N CYS A 5 18.98 -27.15 1.97
CA CYS A 5 17.61 -26.83 2.23
C CYS A 5 17.20 -25.46 1.71
N MET A 6 18.08 -24.69 1.09
CA MET A 6 17.68 -23.39 0.57
C MET A 6 16.65 -23.59 -0.53
N PRO A 7 15.46 -23.01 -0.35
CA PRO A 7 14.41 -23.17 -1.34
C PRO A 7 14.71 -22.34 -2.58
N THR A 8 14.20 -22.82 -3.70
CA THR A 8 14.31 -22.11 -4.96
C THR A 8 12.99 -21.37 -5.19
N ASP A 9 13.07 -20.09 -5.56
CA ASP A 9 11.87 -19.32 -5.83
C ASP A 9 11.26 -19.77 -7.16
N PRO A 10 9.99 -20.17 -7.17
CA PRO A 10 9.35 -20.60 -8.42
C PRO A 10 9.25 -19.51 -9.46
N LYS A 11 9.38 -18.24 -9.07
CA LYS A 11 9.38 -17.12 -10.02
C LYS A 11 10.78 -16.74 -10.46
N GLY A 12 11.79 -17.47 -10.01
CA GLY A 12 13.17 -17.26 -10.45
C GLY A 12 13.88 -16.08 -9.80
N ARG A 13 13.35 -15.57 -8.70
CA ARG A 13 13.98 -14.44 -8.03
C ARG A 13 15.16 -14.91 -7.20
N SER A 14 16.22 -14.10 -7.17
CA SER A 14 17.42 -14.42 -6.42
C SER A 14 17.56 -13.57 -5.16
N GLN A 15 16.72 -12.54 -5.00
CA GLN A 15 16.76 -11.67 -3.86
C GLN A 15 15.35 -11.52 -3.30
N PRO A 16 15.21 -11.43 -1.98
CA PRO A 16 13.88 -11.21 -1.40
C PRO A 16 13.42 -9.77 -1.59
N GLY A 17 12.10 -9.60 -1.54
CA GLY A 17 11.50 -8.28 -1.59
C GLY A 17 11.21 -7.80 -2.98
N TYR A 18 10.86 -6.54 -3.07
CA TYR A 18 10.44 -5.90 -4.32
C TYR A 18 11.11 -4.53 -4.41
N LYS A 19 11.21 -4.02 -5.64
CA LYS A 19 11.75 -2.68 -5.83
C LYS A 19 10.91 -1.65 -5.07
N ARG A 20 9.59 -1.80 -5.14
CA ARG A 20 8.68 -1.04 -4.29
C ARG A 20 7.55 -1.93 -3.83
N HIS A 21 7.13 -1.72 -2.60
CA HIS A 21 6.13 -2.54 -1.96
C HIS A 21 5.10 -1.64 -1.30
N MET A 22 3.85 -1.72 -1.75
CA MET A 22 2.76 -0.92 -1.20
C MET A 22 1.84 -1.79 -0.37
N PHE A 23 1.53 -1.30 0.82
CA PHE A 23 0.55 -1.94 1.69
C PHE A 23 -0.66 -1.04 1.80
N VAL A 24 -1.83 -1.61 1.57
CA VAL A 24 -3.10 -0.88 1.69
C VAL A 24 -3.89 -1.54 2.81
N CYS A 25 -4.30 -0.74 3.79
CA CYS A 25 -5.05 -1.25 4.93
C CYS A 25 -6.40 -1.80 4.46
N GLY A 26 -6.63 -3.08 4.69
CA GLY A 26 -7.88 -3.73 4.35
C GLY A 26 -8.57 -4.31 5.56
N HIS A 27 -8.19 -3.85 6.75
CA HIS A 27 -8.77 -4.37 7.98
C HIS A 27 -10.26 -4.01 8.09
N GLU A 28 -11.07 -4.99 8.43
CA GLU A 28 -12.50 -4.82 8.58
C GLU A 28 -12.86 -5.01 10.04
N ARG A 29 -13.56 -4.02 10.60
CA ARG A 29 -14.03 -4.09 11.98
C ARG A 29 -15.53 -4.32 11.98
N PRO A 30 -16.09 -4.92 13.04
CA PRO A 30 -17.53 -5.08 13.14
C PRO A 30 -18.26 -3.75 13.05
N GLU A 31 -19.48 -3.77 12.55
CA GLU A 31 -20.32 -2.59 12.55
C GLU A 31 -20.50 -2.11 13.99
N GLY A 32 -20.45 -0.79 14.18
CA GLY A 32 -20.57 -0.21 15.49
C GLY A 32 -19.28 -0.15 16.27
N ALA A 33 -18.17 -0.59 15.68
CA ALA A 33 -16.86 -0.49 16.32
C ALA A 33 -16.51 0.99 16.54
N ALA A 34 -15.75 1.25 17.62
CA ALA A 34 -15.38 2.62 17.96
C ALA A 34 -14.49 3.27 16.91
N ARG A 35 -13.68 2.47 16.21
CA ARG A 35 -12.79 2.98 15.17
C ARG A 35 -13.33 2.60 13.80
N PRO A 36 -13.09 3.46 12.79
CA PRO A 36 -13.53 3.14 11.43
C PRO A 36 -12.73 1.99 10.83
N SER A 37 -13.28 1.44 9.75
CA SER A 37 -12.66 0.32 9.04
C SER A 37 -12.28 0.79 7.65
N CYS A 38 -11.03 0.58 7.26
CA CYS A 38 -10.58 0.95 5.91
C CYS A 38 -11.32 0.14 4.85
N ALA A 39 -11.63 -1.12 5.14
CA ALA A 39 -12.40 -1.94 4.19
C ALA A 39 -13.77 -1.34 3.93
N HIS A 40 -14.42 -0.77 4.94
CA HIS A 40 -15.72 -0.13 4.77
C HIS A 40 -15.63 1.19 4.00
N ARG A 41 -14.43 1.72 3.82
CA ARG A 41 -14.22 2.95 3.05
C ARG A 41 -13.81 2.68 1.60
N GLY A 42 -13.93 1.43 1.16
CA GLY A 42 -13.62 1.08 -0.21
C GLY A 42 -12.14 0.84 -0.47
N SER A 43 -11.36 0.54 0.57
CA SER A 43 -9.92 0.35 0.41
C SER A 43 -9.59 -0.81 -0.53
N LEU A 44 -10.38 -1.87 -0.48
CA LEU A 44 -10.11 -3.05 -1.31
C LEU A 44 -10.31 -2.74 -2.78
N GLU A 45 -11.34 -1.96 -3.10
CA GLU A 45 -11.59 -1.54 -4.48
C GLU A 45 -10.49 -0.62 -4.98
N LEU A 46 -10.04 0.31 -4.13
CA LEU A 46 -8.93 1.19 -4.48
C LEU A 46 -7.65 0.40 -4.68
N MET A 47 -7.39 -0.58 -3.82
CA MET A 47 -6.23 -1.45 -3.96
C MET A 47 -6.25 -2.19 -5.30
N GLN A 48 -7.41 -2.75 -5.67
CA GLN A 48 -7.52 -3.46 -6.93
C GLN A 48 -7.31 -2.53 -8.12
N ALA A 49 -7.81 -1.30 -8.03
CA ALA A 49 -7.61 -0.32 -9.09
C ALA A 49 -6.13 0.02 -9.26
N ILE A 50 -5.41 0.17 -8.15
CA ILE A 50 -3.97 0.45 -8.18
C ILE A 50 -3.21 -0.72 -8.78
N LYS A 51 -3.54 -1.95 -8.37
CA LYS A 51 -2.89 -3.15 -8.90
C LYS A 51 -3.10 -3.24 -10.41
N ARG A 52 -4.33 -3.01 -10.87
CA ARG A 52 -4.64 -3.09 -12.29
C ARG A 52 -3.90 -2.02 -13.08
N ALA A 53 -3.92 -0.79 -12.59
CA ALA A 53 -3.26 0.31 -13.26
C ALA A 53 -1.75 0.11 -13.34
N ALA A 54 -1.15 -0.42 -12.27
CA ALA A 54 0.29 -0.70 -12.27
C ALA A 54 0.63 -1.78 -13.28
N LYS A 55 -0.20 -2.81 -13.37
CA LYS A 55 0.01 -3.88 -14.34
C LYS A 55 -0.11 -3.34 -15.77
N GLU A 56 -1.11 -2.48 -16.02
CA GLU A 56 -1.29 -1.89 -17.34
C GLU A 56 -0.14 -0.97 -17.72
N ALA A 57 0.50 -0.36 -16.73
CA ALA A 57 1.67 0.47 -16.97
C ALA A 57 2.95 -0.34 -17.18
N GLY A 58 2.87 -1.66 -17.09
CA GLY A 58 4.03 -2.51 -17.32
C GLY A 58 5.01 -2.54 -16.16
N LEU A 59 4.59 -2.16 -14.96
CA LEU A 59 5.49 -2.16 -13.82
C LEU A 59 5.74 -3.59 -13.35
N ASP A 60 7.00 -3.93 -13.20
CA ASP A 60 7.39 -5.20 -12.61
C ASP A 60 8.21 -4.93 -11.36
N SER A 61 8.53 -5.99 -10.63
CA SER A 61 9.31 -5.88 -9.38
C SER A 61 8.63 -4.96 -8.35
N ILE A 62 7.31 -4.80 -8.45
CA ILE A 62 6.54 -4.09 -7.43
C ILE A 62 5.45 -5.02 -6.89
N ARG A 63 4.99 -4.69 -5.70
CA ARG A 63 3.94 -5.46 -5.06
C ARG A 63 2.94 -4.51 -4.43
N VAL A 64 1.65 -4.71 -4.70
CA VAL A 64 0.57 -4.00 -4.02
C VAL A 64 -0.26 -5.07 -3.31
N GLN A 65 -0.41 -4.96 -2.01
CA GLN A 65 -1.13 -5.98 -1.28
C GLN A 65 -1.93 -5.40 -0.13
N LYS A 66 -2.94 -6.14 0.29
CA LYS A 66 -3.71 -5.81 1.46
C LYS A 66 -2.88 -6.10 2.71
N SER A 67 -3.02 -5.25 3.71
CA SER A 67 -2.43 -5.49 5.03
C SER A 67 -3.55 -5.57 6.06
N GLY A 68 -3.21 -5.97 7.28
CA GLY A 68 -4.08 -5.80 8.41
C GLY A 68 -4.13 -4.34 8.81
N CYS A 69 -4.62 -4.07 10.01
CA CYS A 69 -4.73 -2.68 10.47
C CYS A 69 -3.36 -2.03 10.59
N LEU A 70 -3.21 -0.88 9.95
CA LEU A 70 -1.98 -0.08 10.04
C LEU A 70 -2.07 0.98 11.13
N ASP A 71 -3.16 0.95 11.93
CA ASP A 71 -3.38 1.78 13.11
C ASP A 71 -3.69 3.26 12.82
N PHE A 72 -3.88 3.62 11.55
CA PHE A 72 -4.23 4.99 11.17
C PHE A 72 -5.58 5.04 10.47
N CYS A 73 -6.53 4.21 10.95
CA CYS A 73 -7.84 4.08 10.31
C CYS A 73 -8.63 5.37 10.29
N GLU A 74 -8.38 6.26 11.25
CA GLU A 74 -9.07 7.54 11.33
C GLU A 74 -8.73 8.48 10.17
N PHE A 75 -7.64 8.21 9.47
CA PHE A 75 -7.13 9.09 8.41
C PHE A 75 -7.51 8.62 7.01
N GLY A 76 -8.63 7.91 6.89
CA GLY A 76 -9.16 7.45 5.61
C GLY A 76 -8.57 6.13 5.20
N THR A 77 -8.56 5.83 3.91
CA THR A 77 -7.90 4.63 3.44
C THR A 77 -6.40 4.82 3.57
N THR A 78 -5.80 4.05 4.46
CA THR A 78 -4.39 4.18 4.79
C THR A 78 -3.55 3.28 3.90
N ALA A 79 -2.47 3.83 3.35
CA ALA A 79 -1.52 3.07 2.55
C ALA A 79 -0.11 3.58 2.81
N VAL A 80 0.87 2.71 2.59
CA VAL A 80 2.28 3.08 2.73
C VAL A 80 3.07 2.40 1.63
N ILE A 81 4.06 3.10 1.07
CA ILE A 81 4.90 2.58 0.00
C ILE A 81 6.34 2.59 0.48
N TYR A 82 6.98 1.43 0.42
CA TYR A 82 8.40 1.26 0.74
C TYR A 82 9.20 1.05 -0.54
N PRO A 83 10.48 1.38 -0.59
CA PRO A 83 11.34 1.70 0.55
C PRO A 83 11.29 3.14 1.03
N GLU A 84 10.60 4.04 0.31
CA GLU A 84 10.56 5.44 0.72
C GLU A 84 9.84 5.63 2.05
N GLY A 85 8.89 4.74 2.38
CA GLY A 85 8.17 4.83 3.64
C GLY A 85 7.20 5.98 3.69
N VAL A 86 6.62 6.35 2.55
CA VAL A 86 5.68 7.46 2.49
C VAL A 86 4.27 6.94 2.79
N TRP A 87 3.61 7.57 3.73
CA TRP A 87 2.26 7.21 4.16
C TRP A 87 1.24 8.10 3.44
N TYR A 88 0.19 7.47 2.92
CA TYR A 88 -0.82 8.16 2.12
C TYR A 88 -2.21 7.97 2.70
N THR A 89 -3.05 8.98 2.48
CA THR A 89 -4.49 8.88 2.67
C THR A 89 -5.11 8.85 1.28
N ILE A 90 -5.71 7.72 0.92
CA ILE A 90 -6.30 7.53 -0.41
C ILE A 90 -7.81 7.64 -0.28
N LYS A 91 -8.40 8.70 -0.83
CA LYS A 91 -9.82 8.95 -0.65
C LYS A 91 -10.66 8.62 -1.88
N ASP A 92 -10.06 8.62 -3.05
CA ASP A 92 -10.82 8.45 -4.29
C ASP A 92 -9.93 7.86 -5.38
N GLU A 93 -10.54 7.66 -6.54
CA GLU A 93 -9.84 7.05 -7.66
C GLU A 93 -8.80 7.98 -8.30
N GLU A 94 -8.89 9.29 -8.05
CA GLU A 94 -7.90 10.20 -8.61
C GLU A 94 -6.51 9.90 -8.04
N ALA A 95 -6.45 9.39 -6.82
CA ALA A 95 -5.19 9.05 -6.20
C ALA A 95 -4.52 7.84 -6.86
N VAL A 96 -5.27 7.02 -7.59
CA VAL A 96 -4.72 5.80 -8.18
C VAL A 96 -3.54 6.11 -9.10
N ALA A 97 -3.71 7.09 -9.99
CA ALA A 97 -2.64 7.46 -10.92
C ALA A 97 -1.40 7.95 -10.18
N ALA A 98 -1.60 8.72 -9.11
CA ALA A 98 -0.49 9.21 -8.30
C ALA A 98 0.25 8.08 -7.60
N MET A 99 -0.49 7.08 -7.11
CA MET A 99 0.13 5.92 -6.47
C MET A 99 0.94 5.11 -7.47
N VAL A 100 0.41 4.91 -8.67
CA VAL A 100 1.13 4.20 -9.72
C VAL A 100 2.41 4.96 -10.09
N GLN A 101 2.35 6.29 -10.16
CA GLN A 101 3.53 7.09 -10.45
C GLN A 101 4.59 6.91 -9.38
N HIS A 102 4.21 6.91 -8.10
CA HIS A 102 5.17 6.65 -7.03
C HIS A 102 5.79 5.27 -7.17
N LEU A 103 4.98 4.26 -7.46
CA LEU A 103 5.48 2.89 -7.63
C LEU A 103 6.45 2.80 -8.80
N ALA A 104 6.25 3.61 -9.84
CA ALA A 104 7.11 3.58 -11.02
C ALA A 104 8.40 4.36 -10.82
N THR A 105 8.35 5.50 -10.15
CA THR A 105 9.47 6.46 -10.14
C THR A 105 10.09 6.68 -8.78
N GLY A 106 9.38 6.37 -7.71
CA GLY A 106 9.83 6.67 -6.35
C GLY A 106 9.51 8.09 -5.90
N ASN A 107 8.87 8.88 -6.76
CA ASN A 107 8.50 10.25 -6.41
C ASN A 107 7.14 10.26 -5.73
N GLY A 108 7.10 10.77 -4.50
CA GLY A 108 5.85 10.82 -3.74
C GLY A 108 4.86 11.83 -4.31
N ALA A 109 3.59 11.63 -3.97
CA ALA A 109 2.52 12.53 -4.35
C ALA A 109 2.09 13.32 -3.12
N GLU A 110 2.69 14.50 -2.94
CA GLU A 110 2.51 15.28 -1.70
C GLU A 110 1.06 15.55 -1.36
N GLN A 111 0.21 15.77 -2.37
CA GLN A 111 -1.18 16.09 -2.11
C GLN A 111 -1.97 14.95 -1.49
N TYR A 112 -1.44 13.75 -1.55
CA TYR A 112 -2.10 12.58 -0.95
C TYR A 112 -1.39 12.08 0.30
N GLU A 113 -0.28 12.71 0.70
CA GLU A 113 0.43 12.27 1.89
C GLU A 113 -0.44 12.48 3.12
N MET A 114 -0.39 11.49 4.01
CA MET A 114 -1.17 11.55 5.23
C MET A 114 -0.67 12.69 6.11
N THR A 115 -1.61 13.54 6.54
CA THR A 115 -1.28 14.62 7.45
C THR A 115 -2.01 14.41 8.76
N ILE A 116 -1.30 14.61 9.84
CA ILE A 116 -1.83 14.43 11.18
C ILE A 116 -1.66 15.76 11.92
N ALA A 117 -2.78 16.30 12.42
CA ALA A 117 -2.70 17.53 13.20
C ALA A 117 -1.89 17.29 14.46
N GLN A 118 -1.00 18.22 14.76
CA GLN A 118 -0.18 18.05 15.95
C GLN A 118 -1.02 18.28 17.19
N LYS A 119 -0.79 17.43 18.19
CA LYS A 119 -1.49 17.57 19.44
C LYS A 119 -0.92 18.76 20.19
N GLU A 120 -1.79 19.63 20.65
CA GLU A 120 -1.36 20.75 21.48
C GLU A 120 -1.23 20.30 22.92
N ASP A 121 -0.18 20.72 23.57
CA ASP A 121 0.05 20.40 24.97
C ASP A 121 -0.60 21.43 25.88
#